data_b07de4b082cf9fc94ecd62516e040cb0
#
_entry.id   b07de4b082cf9fc94ecd62516e040cb0
#
_cell.length_a   1.000
_cell.length_b   1.000
_cell.length_c   1.000
_cell.angle_alpha   90.00
_cell.angle_beta   90.00
_cell.angle_gamma   90.00
#
_symmetry.space_group_name_H-M   'P 1'
#
loop_
_entity.id
_entity.type
_entity.pdbx_description
1 polymer ?
#
loop_
_entity_poly.entity_id
_entity_poly.type
_entity_poly.pdbx_seq_one_letter_code
_entity_poly.pdbx_strand_id
1 'polypeptide(L)'
;MTIDGRSLLAVVAALCVVFSLVVLALERRIRQPMPGLRMWAVANLLLGFAAAAHMLQGVVPIWMPAIVGNWAMLIGRTTSVVALRQFDRRPVPVHTLSAVCGVLMLAVASTVFVSPDPRLRAMVMVAGMAALAVWGVFSLAVSAPPSVSRAMTMVGLGGWAVANLVRLWMVAHLADGNAVLNLNAPHVAAYLGALVIMDVLCNVGFVLLITDRMHDWVLQLARTDHLTGALSRGALYTQAARDLQRARRQHSFTAAFIVDIDHFKCINDECGHAAGDAVLRHVAQHGQQVLRCTDLFGRYGGDEFVAVLPDTDLLTAAAIAERLRISVCEPAPGLPAGSPPVTVSIGVAAVAGGCEGIDDLIAQADHALYNAKHAGRNRTRVADEAIPPENTSLRVIQGRREVG
;
A
#
# COMPACT_ATOMS: atom_id res chain seq x y z
N MET A 1 13.11 37.15 21.26
CA MET A 1 14.07 36.48 20.38
C MET A 1 13.38 36.27 19.05
N THR A 2 13.64 37.10 18.07
CA THR A 2 13.01 36.97 16.73
C THR A 2 13.80 35.91 15.96
N ILE A 3 13.14 34.82 15.61
CA ILE A 3 13.72 33.78 14.74
C ILE A 3 13.85 34.41 13.36
N ASP A 4 15.02 34.52 12.82
CA ASP A 4 15.25 35.06 11.49
C ASP A 4 15.03 33.99 10.39
N GLY A 5 14.74 34.41 9.17
CA GLY A 5 14.48 33.50 8.06
C GLY A 5 15.67 32.62 7.67
N ARG A 6 16.91 33.09 7.90
CA ARG A 6 18.13 32.31 7.62
C ARG A 6 18.25 31.11 8.57
N SER A 7 17.97 31.32 9.87
CA SER A 7 17.96 30.24 10.85
C SER A 7 16.90 29.17 10.49
N LEU A 8 15.72 29.58 10.02
CA LEU A 8 14.69 28.64 9.57
C LEU A 8 15.13 27.87 8.32
N LEU A 9 15.78 28.52 7.36
CA LEU A 9 16.32 27.83 6.17
C LEU A 9 17.43 26.84 6.56
N ALA A 10 18.25 27.15 7.56
CA ALA A 10 19.25 26.22 8.09
C ALA A 10 18.60 24.99 8.72
N VAL A 11 17.53 25.19 9.47
CA VAL A 11 16.72 24.07 10.03
C VAL A 11 16.13 23.22 8.92
N VAL A 12 15.55 23.81 7.87
CA VAL A 12 15.04 23.04 6.71
C VAL A 12 16.15 22.22 6.07
N ALA A 13 17.31 22.86 5.78
CA ALA A 13 18.43 22.16 5.16
C ALA A 13 18.92 20.96 6.01
N ALA A 14 19.05 21.16 7.33
CA ALA A 14 19.47 20.10 8.24
C ALA A 14 18.44 18.97 8.31
N LEU A 15 17.15 19.28 8.43
CA LEU A 15 16.07 18.27 8.46
C LEU A 15 16.03 17.46 7.17
N CYS A 16 16.13 18.11 6.01
CA CYS A 16 16.15 17.42 4.72
C CYS A 16 17.31 16.42 4.61
N VAL A 17 18.51 16.80 5.09
CA VAL A 17 19.66 15.89 5.13
C VAL A 17 19.41 14.73 6.09
N VAL A 18 18.92 15.00 7.30
CA VAL A 18 18.61 13.96 8.30
C VAL A 18 17.58 12.98 7.75
N PHE A 19 16.45 13.44 7.21
CA PHE A 19 15.44 12.56 6.63
C PHE A 19 15.95 11.77 5.43
N SER A 20 16.79 12.39 4.59
CA SER A 20 17.43 11.66 3.49
C SER A 20 18.30 10.51 4.01
N LEU A 21 19.13 10.76 5.03
CA LEU A 21 19.97 9.73 5.65
C LEU A 21 19.14 8.63 6.31
N VAL A 22 18.06 8.99 7.01
CA VAL A 22 17.12 8.02 7.60
C VAL A 22 16.52 7.10 6.54
N VAL A 23 16.00 7.66 5.44
CA VAL A 23 15.41 6.87 4.35
C VAL A 23 16.44 5.97 3.67
N LEU A 24 17.65 6.46 3.42
CA LEU A 24 18.74 5.65 2.84
C LEU A 24 19.22 4.54 3.80
N ALA A 25 19.25 4.82 5.11
CA ALA A 25 19.59 3.81 6.11
C ALA A 25 18.51 2.72 6.20
N LEU A 26 17.23 3.10 6.12
CA LEU A 26 16.11 2.16 6.04
C LEU A 26 16.22 1.30 4.77
N GLU A 27 16.46 1.91 3.61
CA GLU A 27 16.62 1.18 2.35
C GLU A 27 17.72 0.12 2.42
N ARG A 28 18.87 0.45 3.01
CA ARG A 28 19.99 -0.51 3.16
C ARG A 28 19.67 -1.68 4.08
N ARG A 29 18.79 -1.49 5.07
CA ARG A 29 18.35 -2.55 5.99
C ARG A 29 17.25 -3.43 5.40
N ILE A 30 16.44 -2.89 4.50
CA ILE A 30 15.34 -3.60 3.88
C ILE A 30 15.87 -4.46 2.74
N ARG A 31 15.74 -5.80 2.89
CA ARG A 31 16.20 -6.75 1.87
C ARG A 31 15.32 -6.78 0.59
N GLN A 32 14.13 -6.22 0.66
CA GLN A 32 13.23 -6.12 -0.49
C GLN A 32 13.31 -4.75 -1.16
N PRO A 33 13.32 -4.70 -2.51
CA PRO A 33 13.30 -3.43 -3.22
C PRO A 33 11.98 -2.70 -2.97
N MET A 34 12.04 -1.57 -2.27
CA MET A 34 10.91 -0.65 -2.12
C MET A 34 11.10 0.52 -3.10
N PRO A 35 10.37 0.53 -4.22
CA PRO A 35 10.51 1.59 -5.20
C PRO A 35 10.13 2.94 -4.58
N GLY A 36 10.81 4.00 -5.02
CA GLY A 36 10.53 5.38 -4.57
C GLY A 36 11.38 5.86 -3.38
N LEU A 37 11.97 4.97 -2.55
CA LEU A 37 12.76 5.39 -1.38
C LEU A 37 13.96 6.26 -1.78
N ARG A 38 14.76 5.81 -2.75
CA ARG A 38 15.91 6.60 -3.25
C ARG A 38 15.49 7.93 -3.82
N MET A 39 14.40 7.94 -4.57
CA MET A 39 13.87 9.18 -5.14
C MET A 39 13.40 10.14 -4.05
N TRP A 40 12.79 9.64 -2.96
CA TRP A 40 12.42 10.47 -1.81
C TRP A 40 13.64 11.06 -1.11
N ALA A 41 14.71 10.26 -0.90
CA ALA A 41 15.96 10.74 -0.33
C ALA A 41 16.64 11.79 -1.22
N VAL A 42 16.69 11.56 -2.54
CA VAL A 42 17.22 12.54 -3.51
C VAL A 42 16.40 13.82 -3.50
N ALA A 43 15.07 13.71 -3.43
CA ALA A 43 14.18 14.86 -3.33
C ALA A 43 14.49 15.73 -2.10
N ASN A 44 14.66 15.10 -0.93
CA ASN A 44 15.05 15.80 0.29
C ASN A 44 16.43 16.47 0.17
N LEU A 45 17.43 15.79 -0.40
CA LEU A 45 18.74 16.41 -0.61
C LEU A 45 18.65 17.64 -1.52
N LEU A 46 17.87 17.59 -2.59
CA LEU A 46 17.66 18.73 -3.48
C LEU A 46 16.94 19.88 -2.78
N LEU A 47 15.93 19.59 -1.95
CA LEU A 47 15.22 20.60 -1.16
C LEU A 47 16.12 21.22 -0.09
N GLY A 48 16.94 20.41 0.58
CA GLY A 48 17.94 20.90 1.54
C GLY A 48 19.01 21.76 0.88
N PHE A 49 19.50 21.34 -0.30
CA PHE A 49 20.42 22.14 -1.10
C PHE A 49 19.79 23.48 -1.54
N ALA A 50 18.52 23.47 -1.95
CA ALA A 50 17.80 24.69 -2.29
C ALA A 50 17.69 25.65 -1.10
N ALA A 51 17.37 25.14 0.10
CA ALA A 51 17.33 25.94 1.32
C ALA A 51 18.70 26.56 1.64
N ALA A 52 19.78 25.77 1.53
CA ALA A 52 21.16 26.26 1.72
C ALA A 52 21.53 27.33 0.69
N ALA A 53 21.15 27.17 -0.58
CA ALA A 53 21.37 28.17 -1.61
C ALA A 53 20.68 29.52 -1.29
N HIS A 54 19.43 29.46 -0.77
CA HIS A 54 18.69 30.63 -0.37
C HIS A 54 19.26 31.32 0.89
N MET A 55 19.95 30.61 1.79
CA MET A 55 20.66 31.23 2.92
C MET A 55 21.79 32.17 2.47
N LEU A 56 22.38 31.89 1.31
CA LEU A 56 23.46 32.70 0.74
C LEU A 56 22.97 33.99 0.05
N GLN A 57 21.66 34.23 0.07
CA GLN A 57 21.07 35.45 -0.49
C GLN A 57 21.67 36.70 0.20
N GLY A 58 22.13 37.64 -0.62
CA GLY A 58 22.85 38.83 -0.15
C GLY A 58 24.36 38.66 0.09
N VAL A 59 24.88 37.44 0.03
CA VAL A 59 26.31 37.11 0.11
C VAL A 59 26.90 36.81 -1.27
N VAL A 60 26.09 36.12 -2.10
CA VAL A 60 26.48 35.76 -3.47
C VAL A 60 25.65 36.53 -4.48
N PRO A 61 26.05 36.58 -5.79
CA PRO A 61 25.28 37.23 -6.83
C PRO A 61 23.83 36.70 -6.86
N ILE A 62 22.84 37.57 -7.04
CA ILE A 62 21.42 37.30 -6.93
C ILE A 62 20.95 36.17 -7.86
N TRP A 63 21.57 36.02 -9.03
CA TRP A 63 21.20 34.93 -9.98
C TRP A 63 21.47 33.54 -9.40
N MET A 64 22.41 33.38 -8.49
CA MET A 64 22.77 32.08 -7.95
C MET A 64 21.65 31.50 -7.09
N PRO A 65 21.14 32.10 -6.00
CA PRO A 65 19.98 31.61 -5.29
C PRO A 65 18.70 31.64 -6.12
N ALA A 66 18.57 32.62 -7.03
CA ALA A 66 17.41 32.81 -7.89
C ALA A 66 17.26 31.73 -8.98
N ILE A 67 18.33 31.18 -9.48
CA ILE A 67 18.31 30.11 -10.49
C ILE A 67 18.58 28.77 -9.83
N VAL A 68 19.76 28.60 -9.22
CA VAL A 68 20.21 27.30 -8.68
C VAL A 68 19.32 26.85 -7.54
N GLY A 69 18.98 27.75 -6.61
CA GLY A 69 18.11 27.44 -5.48
C GLY A 69 16.69 27.09 -5.93
N ASN A 70 16.09 27.90 -6.81
CA ASN A 70 14.73 27.68 -7.29
C ASN A 70 14.64 26.43 -8.18
N TRP A 71 15.61 26.18 -9.05
CA TRP A 71 15.62 24.96 -9.87
C TRP A 71 15.78 23.70 -9.02
N ALA A 72 16.67 23.71 -8.03
CA ALA A 72 16.82 22.61 -7.10
C ALA A 72 15.50 22.32 -6.35
N MET A 73 14.78 23.38 -5.94
CA MET A 73 13.47 23.26 -5.29
C MET A 73 12.41 22.65 -6.20
N LEU A 74 12.30 23.10 -7.47
CA LEU A 74 11.37 22.56 -8.46
C LEU A 74 11.67 21.08 -8.77
N ILE A 75 12.93 20.76 -9.03
CA ILE A 75 13.38 19.40 -9.30
C ILE A 75 13.13 18.52 -8.07
N GLY A 76 13.48 18.99 -6.87
CA GLY A 76 13.25 18.25 -5.62
C GLY A 76 11.78 17.94 -5.39
N ARG A 77 10.88 18.92 -5.57
CA ARG A 77 9.43 18.68 -5.40
C ARG A 77 8.87 17.76 -6.48
N THR A 78 9.28 17.92 -7.73
CA THR A 78 8.92 17.00 -8.81
C THR A 78 9.37 15.57 -8.51
N THR A 79 10.60 15.41 -8.02
CA THR A 79 11.15 14.12 -7.61
C THR A 79 10.38 13.51 -6.43
N SER A 80 9.86 14.32 -5.48
CA SER A 80 8.98 13.85 -4.41
C SER A 80 7.68 13.22 -4.97
N VAL A 81 7.07 13.84 -5.98
CA VAL A 81 5.87 13.29 -6.65
C VAL A 81 6.19 11.97 -7.35
N VAL A 82 7.33 11.90 -8.03
CA VAL A 82 7.83 10.65 -8.65
C VAL A 82 7.99 9.57 -7.60
N ALA A 83 8.63 9.90 -6.46
CA ALA A 83 8.86 8.97 -5.36
C ALA A 83 7.56 8.37 -4.81
N LEU A 84 6.54 9.20 -4.57
CA LEU A 84 5.24 8.76 -4.07
C LEU A 84 4.54 7.82 -5.06
N ARG A 85 4.57 8.12 -6.36
CA ARG A 85 3.96 7.26 -7.38
C ARG A 85 4.69 5.94 -7.52
N GLN A 86 6.03 5.95 -7.48
CA GLN A 86 6.84 4.73 -7.49
C GLN A 86 6.58 3.90 -6.23
N PHE A 87 6.50 4.55 -5.05
CA PHE A 87 6.18 3.88 -3.81
C PHE A 87 4.85 3.14 -3.89
N ASP A 88 3.82 3.74 -4.45
CA ASP A 88 2.51 3.11 -4.67
C ASP A 88 2.45 2.23 -5.94
N ARG A 89 3.59 1.94 -6.58
CA ARG A 89 3.73 1.12 -7.81
C ARG A 89 2.84 1.61 -8.97
N ARG A 90 2.59 2.91 -9.04
CA ARG A 90 1.81 3.54 -10.11
C ARG A 90 2.68 4.02 -11.24
N PRO A 91 2.17 4.04 -12.48
CA PRO A 91 2.91 4.59 -13.62
C PRO A 91 3.24 6.06 -13.36
N VAL A 92 4.50 6.43 -13.59
CA VAL A 92 4.97 7.80 -13.44
C VAL A 92 4.84 8.51 -14.80
N PRO A 93 4.08 9.61 -14.92
CA PRO A 93 3.97 10.37 -16.15
C PRO A 93 5.22 11.25 -16.35
N VAL A 94 6.35 10.60 -16.64
CA VAL A 94 7.67 11.25 -16.67
C VAL A 94 7.68 12.43 -17.64
N HIS A 95 7.14 12.25 -18.85
CA HIS A 95 7.11 13.32 -19.87
C HIS A 95 6.32 14.55 -19.39
N THR A 96 5.15 14.35 -18.78
CA THR A 96 4.32 15.45 -18.25
C THR A 96 5.03 16.18 -17.11
N LEU A 97 5.58 15.43 -16.14
CA LEU A 97 6.30 16.01 -15.00
C LEU A 97 7.56 16.75 -15.43
N SER A 98 8.32 16.19 -16.38
CA SER A 98 9.51 16.85 -16.92
C SER A 98 9.16 18.11 -17.71
N ALA A 99 8.08 18.06 -18.50
CA ALA A 99 7.60 19.23 -19.25
C ALA A 99 7.15 20.35 -18.30
N VAL A 100 6.34 20.05 -17.29
CA VAL A 100 5.89 21.04 -16.28
C VAL A 100 7.09 21.63 -15.55
N CYS A 101 8.02 20.79 -15.08
CA CYS A 101 9.22 21.25 -14.42
C CYS A 101 10.07 22.14 -15.33
N GLY A 102 10.29 21.75 -16.58
CA GLY A 102 11.04 22.52 -17.56
C GLY A 102 10.42 23.87 -17.88
N VAL A 103 9.09 23.94 -18.06
CA VAL A 103 8.37 25.20 -18.27
C VAL A 103 8.53 26.15 -17.07
N LEU A 104 8.38 25.62 -15.85
CA LEU A 104 8.59 26.42 -14.62
C LEU A 104 10.03 26.90 -14.49
N MET A 105 11.01 26.07 -14.79
CA MET A 105 12.44 26.46 -14.78
C MET A 105 12.73 27.56 -15.80
N LEU A 106 12.19 27.47 -17.01
CA LEU A 106 12.33 28.50 -18.05
C LEU A 106 11.62 29.81 -17.64
N ALA A 107 10.43 29.71 -17.05
CA ALA A 107 9.71 30.88 -16.54
C ALA A 107 10.51 31.58 -15.42
N VAL A 108 11.12 30.84 -14.50
CA VAL A 108 12.02 31.40 -13.48
C VAL A 108 13.24 32.05 -14.11
N ALA A 109 13.88 31.42 -15.08
CA ALA A 109 15.03 31.98 -15.79
C ALA A 109 14.69 33.28 -16.53
N SER A 110 13.53 33.36 -17.17
CA SER A 110 13.08 34.58 -17.87
C SER A 110 12.92 35.77 -16.92
N THR A 111 12.47 35.54 -15.67
CA THR A 111 12.35 36.57 -14.63
C THR A 111 13.68 37.00 -14.02
N VAL A 112 14.78 36.39 -14.41
CA VAL A 112 16.13 36.78 -13.95
C VAL A 112 16.90 37.46 -15.08
N PHE A 113 16.82 36.92 -16.31
CA PHE A 113 17.70 37.35 -17.42
C PHE A 113 16.99 38.20 -18.48
N VAL A 114 15.67 38.03 -18.69
CA VAL A 114 14.94 38.72 -19.76
C VAL A 114 14.20 39.93 -19.21
N SER A 115 13.41 39.76 -18.18
CA SER A 115 12.67 40.83 -17.50
C SER A 115 12.85 40.68 -16.00
N PRO A 116 13.91 41.25 -15.41
CA PRO A 116 14.22 41.08 -13.99
C PRO A 116 13.08 41.59 -13.11
N ASP A 117 12.26 40.68 -12.61
CA ASP A 117 11.13 40.96 -11.72
C ASP A 117 11.11 39.94 -10.56
N PRO A 118 11.56 40.37 -9.35
CA PRO A 118 11.55 39.52 -8.17
C PRO A 118 10.16 39.08 -7.74
N ARG A 119 9.13 39.92 -7.97
CA ARG A 119 7.73 39.64 -7.62
C ARG A 119 7.16 38.56 -8.53
N LEU A 120 7.30 38.70 -9.85
CA LEU A 120 6.87 37.70 -10.80
C LEU A 120 7.55 36.34 -10.57
N ARG A 121 8.88 36.36 -10.30
CA ARG A 121 9.64 35.16 -9.94
C ARG A 121 9.07 34.46 -8.73
N ALA A 122 8.78 35.20 -7.65
CA ALA A 122 8.20 34.63 -6.45
C ALA A 122 6.81 34.03 -6.74
N MET A 123 5.97 34.70 -7.52
CA MET A 123 4.64 34.21 -7.91
C MET A 123 4.72 32.89 -8.70
N VAL A 124 5.60 32.82 -9.72
CA VAL A 124 5.81 31.61 -10.53
C VAL A 124 6.28 30.45 -9.64
N MET A 125 7.24 30.68 -8.77
CA MET A 125 7.77 29.65 -7.88
C MET A 125 6.69 29.12 -6.94
N VAL A 126 5.99 30.01 -6.26
CA VAL A 126 5.01 29.62 -5.23
C VAL A 126 3.82 28.92 -5.84
N ALA A 127 3.34 29.39 -7.02
CA ALA A 127 2.28 28.73 -7.77
C ALA A 127 2.70 27.35 -8.26
N GLY A 128 3.90 27.21 -8.82
CA GLY A 128 4.44 25.93 -9.27
C GLY A 128 4.60 24.91 -8.12
N MET A 129 5.09 25.37 -6.98
CA MET A 129 5.25 24.55 -5.79
C MET A 129 3.90 24.10 -5.21
N ALA A 130 2.90 24.98 -5.20
CA ALA A 130 1.54 24.63 -4.78
C ALA A 130 0.94 23.56 -5.72
N ALA A 131 1.05 23.74 -7.03
CA ALA A 131 0.55 22.79 -8.02
C ALA A 131 1.18 21.39 -7.87
N LEU A 132 2.51 21.32 -7.69
CA LEU A 132 3.22 20.05 -7.48
C LEU A 132 2.83 19.40 -6.15
N ALA A 133 2.61 20.18 -5.09
CA ALA A 133 2.15 19.64 -3.81
C ALA A 133 0.72 19.08 -3.90
N VAL A 134 -0.21 19.77 -4.58
CA VAL A 134 -1.56 19.28 -4.86
C VAL A 134 -1.53 17.99 -5.68
N TRP A 135 -0.65 17.91 -6.68
CA TRP A 135 -0.45 16.66 -7.45
C TRP A 135 0.00 15.51 -6.57
N GLY A 136 0.92 15.78 -5.62
CA GLY A 136 1.35 14.79 -4.62
C GLY A 136 0.19 14.29 -3.76
N VAL A 137 -0.65 15.19 -3.23
CA VAL A 137 -1.85 14.84 -2.46
C VAL A 137 -2.80 13.97 -3.28
N PHE A 138 -3.11 14.39 -4.51
CA PHE A 138 -3.97 13.63 -5.41
C PHE A 138 -3.41 12.24 -5.72
N SER A 139 -2.10 12.14 -5.93
CA SER A 139 -1.43 10.85 -6.16
C SER A 139 -1.62 9.89 -5.00
N LEU A 140 -1.53 10.36 -3.74
CA LEU A 140 -1.74 9.55 -2.55
C LEU A 140 -3.22 9.21 -2.32
N ALA A 141 -4.13 10.18 -2.53
CA ALA A 141 -5.56 10.01 -2.26
C ALA A 141 -6.21 8.91 -3.12
N VAL A 142 -5.72 8.75 -4.37
CA VAL A 142 -6.29 7.79 -5.33
C VAL A 142 -5.63 6.40 -5.24
N SER A 143 -4.52 6.26 -4.50
CA SER A 143 -3.62 5.09 -4.64
C SER A 143 -3.98 3.88 -3.80
N ALA A 144 -4.51 4.05 -2.59
CA ALA A 144 -4.81 2.96 -1.64
C ALA A 144 -5.78 3.44 -0.55
N PRO A 145 -6.36 2.53 0.24
CA PRO A 145 -7.26 2.89 1.32
C PRO A 145 -6.59 3.85 2.32
N PRO A 146 -7.38 4.68 3.02
CA PRO A 146 -6.86 5.64 3.98
C PRO A 146 -6.18 4.92 5.15
N SER A 147 -4.98 5.42 5.50
CA SER A 147 -4.25 5.04 6.72
C SER A 147 -3.77 6.31 7.42
N VAL A 148 -3.41 6.21 8.71
CA VAL A 148 -2.90 7.34 9.50
C VAL A 148 -1.64 7.92 8.87
N SER A 149 -0.70 7.07 8.46
CA SER A 149 0.53 7.44 7.78
C SER A 149 0.29 8.17 6.45
N ARG A 150 -0.66 7.68 5.66
CA ARG A 150 -1.09 8.31 4.41
C ARG A 150 -1.75 9.66 4.65
N ALA A 151 -2.67 9.74 5.62
CA ALA A 151 -3.32 10.98 6.00
C ALA A 151 -2.29 12.03 6.47
N MET A 152 -1.32 11.64 7.28
CA MET A 152 -0.25 12.52 7.78
C MET A 152 0.62 13.08 6.63
N THR A 153 1.01 12.23 5.66
CA THR A 153 1.74 12.67 4.47
C THR A 153 0.90 13.64 3.62
N MET A 154 -0.39 13.35 3.44
CA MET A 154 -1.31 14.22 2.70
C MET A 154 -1.52 15.56 3.41
N VAL A 155 -1.64 15.57 4.74
CA VAL A 155 -1.73 16.82 5.53
C VAL A 155 -0.46 17.65 5.39
N GLY A 156 0.73 17.02 5.43
CA GLY A 156 1.99 17.71 5.19
C GLY A 156 2.06 18.35 3.80
N LEU A 157 1.74 17.60 2.74
CA LEU A 157 1.72 18.12 1.36
C LEU A 157 0.62 19.16 1.14
N GLY A 158 -0.58 18.92 1.68
CA GLY A 158 -1.71 19.86 1.59
C GLY A 158 -1.44 21.18 2.31
N GLY A 159 -0.88 21.09 3.51
CA GLY A 159 -0.43 22.26 4.27
C GLY A 159 0.66 23.05 3.53
N TRP A 160 1.60 22.34 2.86
CA TRP A 160 2.55 22.94 1.94
C TRP A 160 1.88 23.70 0.79
N ALA A 161 0.87 23.10 0.16
CA ALA A 161 0.11 23.76 -0.91
C ALA A 161 -0.61 25.01 -0.38
N VAL A 162 -1.29 24.91 0.77
CA VAL A 162 -1.98 26.03 1.40
C VAL A 162 -1.01 27.16 1.77
N ALA A 163 0.11 26.85 2.41
CA ALA A 163 1.12 27.86 2.76
C ALA A 163 1.62 28.60 1.53
N ASN A 164 1.86 27.87 0.42
CA ASN A 164 2.26 28.48 -0.84
C ASN A 164 1.14 29.34 -1.46
N LEU A 165 -0.11 28.92 -1.43
CA LEU A 165 -1.24 29.72 -1.91
C LEU A 165 -1.43 31.01 -1.10
N VAL A 166 -1.31 30.93 0.24
CA VAL A 166 -1.32 32.12 1.10
C VAL A 166 -0.17 33.04 0.75
N ARG A 167 1.04 32.51 0.55
CA ARG A 167 2.20 33.28 0.11
C ARG A 167 1.98 33.93 -1.25
N LEU A 168 1.38 33.21 -2.21
CA LEU A 168 1.04 33.74 -3.52
C LEU A 168 0.10 34.94 -3.41
N TRP A 169 -0.92 34.83 -2.59
CA TRP A 169 -1.85 35.94 -2.33
C TRP A 169 -1.13 37.14 -1.71
N MET A 170 -0.28 36.93 -0.73
CA MET A 170 0.51 38.00 -0.08
C MET A 170 1.44 38.70 -1.07
N VAL A 171 2.15 37.97 -1.92
CA VAL A 171 3.02 38.51 -2.96
C VAL A 171 2.24 39.32 -3.98
N ALA A 172 1.05 38.84 -4.34
CA ALA A 172 0.19 39.52 -5.32
C ALA A 172 -0.39 40.85 -4.81
N HIS A 173 -0.72 40.96 -3.51
CA HIS A 173 -1.54 42.06 -2.99
C HIS A 173 -0.84 42.96 -1.97
N LEU A 174 0.13 42.45 -1.19
CA LEU A 174 0.63 43.18 -0.02
C LEU A 174 2.12 43.60 -0.14
N ALA A 175 2.87 43.07 -1.06
CA ALA A 175 4.31 43.24 -1.04
C ALA A 175 4.80 44.30 -2.05
N ASP A 176 5.55 45.30 -1.57
CA ASP A 176 6.52 46.00 -2.41
C ASP A 176 7.58 45.01 -2.88
N GLY A 177 8.03 45.14 -4.13
CA GLY A 177 8.93 44.15 -4.74
C GLY A 177 10.15 43.77 -3.90
N ASN A 178 10.68 44.67 -3.11
CA ASN A 178 11.82 44.47 -2.18
C ASN A 178 11.43 43.75 -0.88
N ALA A 179 10.16 43.87 -0.41
CA ALA A 179 9.68 43.22 0.80
C ALA A 179 9.47 41.72 0.62
N VAL A 180 9.26 41.28 -0.61
CA VAL A 180 9.05 39.86 -0.97
C VAL A 180 10.26 38.99 -0.67
N LEU A 181 11.47 39.55 -0.79
CA LEU A 181 12.74 38.85 -0.62
C LEU A 181 13.37 39.05 0.76
N ASN A 182 12.76 39.86 1.64
CA ASN A 182 13.31 40.16 2.95
C ASN A 182 13.11 38.99 3.92
N LEU A 183 14.14 38.16 4.13
CA LEU A 183 14.14 37.03 5.06
C LEU A 183 13.90 37.43 6.54
N ASN A 184 14.09 38.70 6.88
CA ASN A 184 13.89 39.23 8.23
C ASN A 184 12.46 39.74 8.47
N ALA A 185 11.62 39.76 7.44
CA ALA A 185 10.24 40.18 7.59
C ALA A 185 9.43 39.14 8.38
N PRO A 186 8.62 39.53 9.39
CA PRO A 186 7.88 38.59 10.25
C PRO A 186 6.97 37.63 9.48
N HIS A 187 6.34 38.09 8.41
CA HIS A 187 5.49 37.27 7.57
C HIS A 187 6.26 36.22 6.77
N VAL A 188 7.52 36.50 6.41
CA VAL A 188 8.40 35.51 5.75
C VAL A 188 8.87 34.45 6.75
N ALA A 189 9.22 34.87 7.98
CA ALA A 189 9.57 33.96 9.05
C ALA A 189 8.40 33.03 9.41
N ALA A 190 7.17 33.57 9.50
CA ALA A 190 5.95 32.78 9.74
C ALA A 190 5.70 31.76 8.61
N TYR A 191 5.85 32.17 7.35
CA TYR A 191 5.73 31.28 6.18
C TYR A 191 6.76 30.16 6.22
N LEU A 192 8.04 30.49 6.45
CA LEU A 192 9.12 29.48 6.55
C LEU A 192 8.90 28.53 7.72
N GLY A 193 8.44 29.06 8.86
CA GLY A 193 8.07 28.23 10.02
C GLY A 193 6.95 27.23 9.70
N ALA A 194 5.91 27.66 8.98
CA ALA A 194 4.87 26.76 8.51
C ALA A 194 5.43 25.69 7.57
N LEU A 195 6.32 26.04 6.65
CA LEU A 195 6.97 25.08 5.76
C LEU A 195 7.80 24.04 6.52
N VAL A 196 8.52 24.44 7.58
CA VAL A 196 9.27 23.50 8.45
C VAL A 196 8.33 22.46 9.06
N ILE A 197 7.20 22.92 9.63
CA ILE A 197 6.22 22.01 10.25
C ILE A 197 5.64 21.03 9.20
N MET A 198 5.26 21.54 8.03
CA MET A 198 4.66 20.72 6.97
C MET A 198 5.71 19.75 6.38
N ASP A 199 6.98 20.13 6.30
CA ASP A 199 8.06 19.26 5.83
C ASP A 199 8.29 18.10 6.82
N VAL A 200 8.32 18.39 8.12
CA VAL A 200 8.41 17.36 9.16
C VAL A 200 7.23 16.40 9.09
N LEU A 201 5.99 16.92 9.01
CA LEU A 201 4.79 16.08 8.88
C LEU A 201 4.84 15.18 7.65
N CYS A 202 5.25 15.73 6.52
CA CYS A 202 5.37 14.99 5.27
C CYS A 202 6.41 13.87 5.36
N ASN A 203 7.60 14.16 5.89
CA ASN A 203 8.69 13.21 6.01
C ASN A 203 8.42 12.13 7.06
N VAL A 204 7.88 12.49 8.23
CA VAL A 204 7.46 11.51 9.25
C VAL A 204 6.35 10.63 8.71
N GLY A 205 5.34 11.21 8.04
CA GLY A 205 4.29 10.44 7.38
C GLY A 205 4.82 9.44 6.35
N PHE A 206 5.82 9.85 5.54
CA PHE A 206 6.45 8.95 4.58
C PHE A 206 7.24 7.81 5.25
N VAL A 207 7.96 8.09 6.34
CA VAL A 207 8.65 7.06 7.14
C VAL A 207 7.64 6.07 7.74
N LEU A 208 6.50 6.55 8.23
CA LEU A 208 5.42 5.69 8.72
C LEU A 208 4.83 4.82 7.59
N LEU A 209 4.67 5.36 6.37
CA LEU A 209 4.26 4.57 5.19
C LEU A 209 5.22 3.42 4.89
N ILE A 210 6.54 3.66 5.02
CA ILE A 210 7.56 2.61 4.89
C ILE A 210 7.36 1.55 5.98
N THR A 211 7.13 1.98 7.22
CA THR A 211 6.94 1.09 8.37
C THR A 211 5.68 0.22 8.21
N ASP A 212 4.55 0.80 7.78
CA ASP A 212 3.32 0.07 7.48
C ASP A 212 3.58 -1.03 6.44
N ARG A 213 4.24 -0.68 5.33
CA ARG A 213 4.56 -1.65 4.28
C ARG A 213 5.52 -2.75 4.74
N MET A 214 6.47 -2.41 5.60
CA MET A 214 7.35 -3.42 6.23
C MET A 214 6.57 -4.35 7.15
N HIS A 215 5.64 -3.82 7.93
CA HIS A 215 4.78 -4.60 8.81
C HIS A 215 3.93 -5.60 8.01
N ASP A 216 3.25 -5.13 6.95
CA ASP A 216 2.48 -5.98 6.05
C ASP A 216 3.34 -7.09 5.43
N TRP A 217 4.57 -6.75 5.03
CA TRP A 217 5.50 -7.72 4.48
C TRP A 217 5.94 -8.78 5.51
N VAL A 218 6.22 -8.38 6.75
CA VAL A 218 6.56 -9.33 7.84
C VAL A 218 5.39 -10.27 8.11
N LEU A 219 4.15 -9.76 8.11
CA LEU A 219 2.96 -10.60 8.25
C LEU A 219 2.83 -11.58 7.07
N GLN A 220 3.15 -11.16 5.85
CA GLN A 220 3.17 -12.06 4.67
C GLN A 220 4.29 -13.10 4.72
N LEU A 221 5.40 -12.83 5.43
CA LEU A 221 6.48 -13.79 5.64
C LEU A 221 6.16 -14.85 6.70
N ALA A 222 5.18 -14.63 7.55
CA ALA A 222 4.69 -15.65 8.47
C ALA A 222 4.16 -16.83 7.63
N ARG A 223 4.91 -17.97 7.61
CA ARG A 223 4.57 -19.13 6.79
C ARG A 223 3.33 -19.85 7.27
N THR A 224 3.02 -19.71 8.54
CA THR A 224 1.89 -20.38 9.20
C THR A 224 0.98 -19.36 9.88
N ASP A 225 -0.31 -19.65 9.90
CA ASP A 225 -1.30 -18.95 10.70
C ASP A 225 -1.05 -19.23 12.19
N HIS A 226 -0.94 -18.20 13.00
CA HIS A 226 -0.55 -18.29 14.40
C HIS A 226 -1.57 -19.00 15.29
N LEU A 227 -2.85 -19.01 14.90
CA LEU A 227 -3.92 -19.64 15.64
C LEU A 227 -4.02 -21.13 15.35
N THR A 228 -3.92 -21.49 14.07
CA THR A 228 -4.25 -22.83 13.57
C THR A 228 -3.02 -23.66 13.20
N GLY A 229 -1.86 -23.04 13.02
CA GLY A 229 -0.65 -23.73 12.54
C GLY A 229 -0.71 -24.15 11.04
N ALA A 230 -1.85 -23.96 10.36
CA ALA A 230 -1.97 -24.13 8.93
C ALA A 230 -1.13 -23.10 8.15
N LEU A 231 -0.89 -23.31 6.86
CA LEU A 231 -0.20 -22.29 6.07
C LEU A 231 -0.98 -20.97 6.10
N SER A 232 -0.26 -19.87 6.18
CA SER A 232 -0.86 -18.56 5.95
C SER A 232 -1.28 -18.43 4.48
N ARG A 233 -2.28 -17.59 4.19
CA ARG A 233 -2.73 -17.31 2.81
C ARG A 233 -1.55 -17.00 1.87
N GLY A 234 -0.62 -16.14 2.29
CA GLY A 234 0.54 -15.75 1.47
C GLY A 234 1.50 -16.91 1.19
N ALA A 235 1.71 -17.79 2.19
CA ALA A 235 2.55 -18.97 2.04
C ALA A 235 1.89 -20.01 1.13
N LEU A 236 0.58 -20.24 1.30
CA LEU A 236 -0.23 -21.12 0.46
C LEU A 236 -0.11 -20.70 -1.02
N TYR A 237 -0.39 -19.44 -1.32
CA TYR A 237 -0.30 -18.90 -2.70
C TYR A 237 1.09 -19.06 -3.31
N THR A 238 2.13 -18.74 -2.53
CA THR A 238 3.52 -18.83 -3.00
C THR A 238 3.91 -20.26 -3.34
N GLN A 239 3.48 -21.25 -2.56
CA GLN A 239 3.77 -22.66 -2.80
C GLN A 239 2.90 -23.23 -3.92
N ALA A 240 1.60 -22.95 -3.90
CA ALA A 240 0.66 -23.37 -4.94
C ALA A 240 1.04 -22.88 -6.34
N ALA A 241 1.52 -21.64 -6.47
CA ALA A 241 2.00 -21.12 -7.75
C ALA A 241 3.19 -21.92 -8.31
N ARG A 242 4.09 -22.41 -7.46
CA ARG A 242 5.22 -23.28 -7.86
C ARG A 242 4.74 -24.65 -8.31
N ASP A 243 3.79 -25.23 -7.57
CA ASP A 243 3.24 -26.56 -7.88
C ASP A 243 2.44 -26.54 -9.17
N LEU A 244 1.65 -25.48 -9.43
CA LEU A 244 0.98 -25.28 -10.71
C LEU A 244 1.95 -25.15 -11.87
N GLN A 245 3.04 -24.40 -11.71
CA GLN A 245 4.09 -24.31 -12.74
C GLN A 245 4.77 -25.67 -13.02
N ARG A 246 4.92 -26.50 -11.99
CA ARG A 246 5.43 -27.85 -12.11
C ARG A 246 4.43 -28.75 -12.85
N ALA A 247 3.16 -28.72 -12.45
CA ALA A 247 2.08 -29.48 -13.09
C ALA A 247 1.94 -29.14 -14.58
N ARG A 248 2.07 -27.86 -14.95
CA ARG A 248 2.11 -27.43 -16.37
C ARG A 248 3.22 -28.10 -17.17
N ARG A 249 4.42 -28.16 -16.60
CA ARG A 249 5.57 -28.78 -17.29
C ARG A 249 5.44 -30.30 -17.40
N GLN A 250 4.74 -30.94 -16.44
CA GLN A 250 4.58 -32.39 -16.37
C GLN A 250 3.27 -32.86 -16.99
N HIS A 251 2.40 -31.94 -17.45
CA HIS A 251 1.04 -32.24 -17.92
C HIS A 251 0.21 -33.05 -16.90
N SER A 252 0.46 -32.82 -15.59
CA SER A 252 -0.26 -33.46 -14.51
C SER A 252 -1.47 -32.65 -14.06
N PHE A 253 -2.34 -33.29 -13.26
CA PHE A 253 -3.49 -32.64 -12.66
C PHE A 253 -3.09 -31.84 -11.41
N THR A 254 -3.82 -30.77 -11.14
CA THR A 254 -3.80 -30.09 -9.84
C THR A 254 -5.22 -29.83 -9.43
N ALA A 255 -5.58 -30.25 -8.21
CA ALA A 255 -6.88 -29.94 -7.64
C ALA A 255 -6.75 -28.95 -6.48
N ALA A 256 -7.82 -28.26 -6.19
CA ALA A 256 -7.98 -27.48 -4.97
C ALA A 256 -9.38 -27.66 -4.40
N PHE A 257 -9.50 -27.45 -3.08
CA PHE A 257 -10.81 -27.32 -2.48
C PHE A 257 -10.81 -26.21 -1.42
N ILE A 258 -11.96 -25.56 -1.29
CA ILE A 258 -12.23 -24.55 -0.28
C ILE A 258 -13.16 -25.16 0.77
N VAL A 259 -12.81 -24.96 2.03
CA VAL A 259 -13.57 -25.40 3.19
C VAL A 259 -14.06 -24.17 3.93
N ASP A 260 -15.33 -24.15 4.27
CA ASP A 260 -15.95 -23.09 5.08
C ASP A 260 -16.71 -23.74 6.24
N ILE A 261 -16.53 -23.20 7.46
CA ILE A 261 -17.16 -23.71 8.66
C ILE A 261 -18.62 -23.24 8.71
N ASP A 262 -19.53 -24.20 8.66
CA ASP A 262 -20.94 -23.89 8.69
C ASP A 262 -21.34 -23.22 10.00
N HIS A 263 -22.09 -22.12 9.88
CA HIS A 263 -22.60 -21.34 11.01
C HIS A 263 -21.54 -20.84 12.02
N PHE A 264 -20.31 -20.61 11.56
CA PHE A 264 -19.19 -20.17 12.43
C PHE A 264 -19.50 -18.90 13.22
N LYS A 265 -20.22 -17.96 12.62
CA LYS A 265 -20.66 -16.75 13.33
C LYS A 265 -21.58 -17.09 14.52
N CYS A 266 -22.52 -18.01 14.36
CA CYS A 266 -23.41 -18.45 15.44
C CYS A 266 -22.61 -19.07 16.60
N ILE A 267 -21.58 -19.88 16.28
CA ILE A 267 -20.69 -20.47 17.29
C ILE A 267 -19.98 -19.36 18.10
N ASN A 268 -19.46 -18.33 17.43
CA ASN A 268 -18.85 -17.19 18.11
C ASN A 268 -19.85 -16.40 18.96
N ASP A 269 -21.03 -16.16 18.43
CA ASP A 269 -22.05 -15.34 19.11
C ASP A 269 -22.64 -16.08 20.33
N GLU A 270 -22.80 -17.41 20.28
CA GLU A 270 -23.39 -18.22 21.34
C GLU A 270 -22.35 -18.72 22.38
N CYS A 271 -21.16 -19.14 21.91
CA CYS A 271 -20.16 -19.80 22.76
C CYS A 271 -18.92 -18.93 23.01
N GLY A 272 -18.86 -17.74 22.39
CA GLY A 272 -17.74 -16.79 22.49
C GLY A 272 -16.55 -17.11 21.58
N HIS A 273 -15.70 -16.11 21.35
CA HIS A 273 -14.56 -16.20 20.44
C HIS A 273 -13.56 -17.31 20.79
N ALA A 274 -13.40 -17.63 22.08
CA ALA A 274 -12.51 -18.71 22.50
C ALA A 274 -12.97 -20.09 21.97
N ALA A 275 -14.30 -20.32 21.90
CA ALA A 275 -14.88 -21.51 21.31
C ALA A 275 -14.68 -21.52 19.79
N GLY A 276 -14.89 -20.38 19.10
CA GLY A 276 -14.59 -20.25 17.69
C GLY A 276 -13.12 -20.51 17.35
N ASP A 277 -12.20 -20.03 18.18
CA ASP A 277 -10.77 -20.31 18.05
C ASP A 277 -10.45 -21.82 18.21
N ALA A 278 -11.16 -22.50 19.12
CA ALA A 278 -11.02 -23.95 19.29
C ALA A 278 -11.52 -24.71 18.07
N VAL A 279 -12.67 -24.30 17.49
CA VAL A 279 -13.21 -24.87 16.25
C VAL A 279 -12.26 -24.66 15.07
N LEU A 280 -11.65 -23.49 14.93
CA LEU A 280 -10.65 -23.24 13.90
C LEU A 280 -9.44 -24.16 14.00
N ARG A 281 -8.95 -24.37 15.23
CA ARG A 281 -7.85 -25.33 15.48
C ARG A 281 -8.26 -26.78 15.19
N HIS A 282 -9.49 -27.14 15.53
CA HIS A 282 -10.03 -28.46 15.27
C HIS A 282 -10.07 -28.75 13.75
N VAL A 283 -10.66 -27.86 12.95
CA VAL A 283 -10.69 -27.99 11.49
C VAL A 283 -9.28 -28.05 10.90
N ALA A 284 -8.38 -27.19 11.36
CA ALA A 284 -7.00 -27.19 10.90
C ALA A 284 -6.26 -28.49 11.20
N GLN A 285 -6.45 -29.07 12.39
CA GLN A 285 -5.87 -30.33 12.79
C GLN A 285 -6.37 -31.51 11.92
N HIS A 286 -7.68 -31.59 11.69
CA HIS A 286 -8.26 -32.61 10.82
C HIS A 286 -7.79 -32.46 9.36
N GLY A 287 -7.68 -31.20 8.87
CA GLY A 287 -7.12 -30.94 7.54
C GLY A 287 -5.70 -31.46 7.40
N GLN A 288 -4.86 -31.20 8.38
CA GLN A 288 -3.45 -31.68 8.37
C GLN A 288 -3.33 -33.21 8.50
N GLN A 289 -4.27 -33.87 9.17
CA GLN A 289 -4.27 -35.33 9.32
C GLN A 289 -4.76 -36.05 8.07
N VAL A 290 -5.73 -35.47 7.37
CA VAL A 290 -6.34 -36.05 6.16
C VAL A 290 -5.47 -35.89 4.93
N LEU A 291 -4.67 -34.83 4.87
CA LEU A 291 -3.84 -34.45 3.74
C LEU A 291 -2.44 -35.09 3.80
N ARG A 292 -1.83 -35.26 2.63
CA ARG A 292 -0.46 -35.79 2.51
C ARG A 292 0.56 -34.68 2.81
N CYS A 293 1.80 -35.04 3.07
CA CYS A 293 2.87 -34.07 3.28
C CYS A 293 3.21 -33.22 2.04
N THR A 294 2.79 -33.67 0.85
CA THR A 294 2.93 -32.93 -0.42
C THR A 294 1.77 -31.96 -0.67
N ASP A 295 0.65 -32.14 0.03
CA ASP A 295 -0.53 -31.32 -0.13
C ASP A 295 -0.36 -30.03 0.69
N LEU A 296 -0.90 -28.94 0.18
CA LEU A 296 -0.89 -27.67 0.86
C LEU A 296 -2.21 -27.46 1.57
N PHE A 297 -2.17 -27.03 2.82
CA PHE A 297 -3.37 -26.67 3.58
C PHE A 297 -3.14 -25.37 4.33
N GLY A 298 -3.97 -24.36 4.04
CA GLY A 298 -3.81 -23.01 4.57
C GLY A 298 -5.11 -22.36 4.99
N ARG A 299 -5.03 -21.46 5.96
CA ARG A 299 -6.13 -20.58 6.33
C ARG A 299 -6.22 -19.43 5.34
N TYR A 300 -7.36 -19.33 4.65
CA TYR A 300 -7.57 -18.37 3.57
C TYR A 300 -8.24 -17.08 4.03
N GLY A 301 -9.20 -17.19 4.95
CA GLY A 301 -9.97 -16.10 5.53
C GLY A 301 -10.33 -16.38 6.98
N GLY A 302 -11.30 -15.70 7.52
CA GLY A 302 -11.75 -15.84 8.92
C GLY A 302 -12.01 -17.28 9.33
N ASP A 303 -12.96 -17.93 8.66
CA ASP A 303 -13.45 -19.30 8.86
C ASP A 303 -13.22 -20.20 7.64
N GLU A 304 -12.44 -19.71 6.67
CA GLU A 304 -12.18 -20.40 5.41
C GLU A 304 -10.77 -21.01 5.37
N PHE A 305 -10.69 -22.24 4.87
CA PHE A 305 -9.44 -22.94 4.59
C PHE A 305 -9.39 -23.36 3.12
N VAL A 306 -8.19 -23.43 2.58
CA VAL A 306 -7.94 -23.89 1.21
C VAL A 306 -6.90 -25.00 1.24
N ALA A 307 -7.19 -26.07 0.52
CA ALA A 307 -6.22 -27.10 0.19
C ALA A 307 -5.85 -27.04 -1.28
N VAL A 308 -4.58 -27.29 -1.60
CA VAL A 308 -4.10 -27.49 -2.97
C VAL A 308 -3.39 -28.84 -3.03
N LEU A 309 -3.80 -29.67 -3.97
CA LEU A 309 -3.43 -31.08 -4.12
C LEU A 309 -2.68 -31.27 -5.44
N PRO A 310 -1.35 -31.23 -5.44
CA PRO A 310 -0.57 -31.55 -6.65
C PRO A 310 -0.80 -33.01 -7.09
N ASP A 311 -0.68 -33.24 -8.38
CA ASP A 311 -0.78 -34.58 -9.02
C ASP A 311 -2.07 -35.34 -8.60
N THR A 312 -3.20 -34.62 -8.51
CA THR A 312 -4.47 -35.15 -8.02
C THR A 312 -5.61 -34.74 -8.95
N ASP A 313 -6.41 -35.71 -9.39
CA ASP A 313 -7.60 -35.50 -10.22
C ASP A 313 -8.81 -35.10 -9.37
N LEU A 314 -9.90 -34.67 -10.05
CA LEU A 314 -11.11 -34.17 -9.42
C LEU A 314 -11.80 -35.21 -8.52
N LEU A 315 -11.86 -36.47 -8.94
CA LEU A 315 -12.53 -37.53 -8.18
C LEU A 315 -11.75 -37.86 -6.90
N THR A 316 -10.44 -37.97 -7.02
CA THR A 316 -9.56 -38.21 -5.87
C THR A 316 -9.62 -37.03 -4.88
N ALA A 317 -9.62 -35.78 -5.40
CA ALA A 317 -9.74 -34.57 -4.57
C ALA A 317 -11.10 -34.52 -3.86
N ALA A 318 -12.17 -34.87 -4.52
CA ALA A 318 -13.52 -34.95 -3.93
C ALA A 318 -13.60 -36.00 -2.81
N ALA A 319 -12.97 -37.17 -3.00
CA ALA A 319 -12.89 -38.18 -1.95
C ALA A 319 -12.10 -37.75 -0.73
N ILE A 320 -10.99 -36.99 -0.92
CA ILE A 320 -10.19 -36.40 0.15
C ILE A 320 -11.01 -35.33 0.89
N ALA A 321 -11.69 -34.44 0.16
CA ALA A 321 -12.55 -33.42 0.73
C ALA A 321 -13.68 -34.00 1.56
N GLU A 322 -14.34 -35.06 1.08
CA GLU A 322 -15.44 -35.74 1.79
C GLU A 322 -14.90 -36.44 3.08
N ARG A 323 -13.72 -37.05 3.02
CA ARG A 323 -13.05 -37.59 4.22
C ARG A 323 -12.76 -36.51 5.26
N LEU A 324 -12.32 -35.32 4.84
CA LEU A 324 -12.14 -34.18 5.73
C LEU A 324 -13.47 -33.74 6.34
N ARG A 325 -14.53 -33.60 5.51
CA ARG A 325 -15.85 -33.22 5.99
C ARG A 325 -16.36 -34.14 7.09
N ILE A 326 -16.20 -35.44 6.89
CA ILE A 326 -16.63 -36.47 7.86
C ILE A 326 -15.79 -36.37 9.14
N SER A 327 -14.48 -36.22 9.03
CA SER A 327 -13.58 -36.18 10.21
C SER A 327 -13.82 -34.95 11.08
N VAL A 328 -14.21 -33.83 10.51
CA VAL A 328 -14.51 -32.59 11.25
C VAL A 328 -15.79 -32.72 12.10
N CYS A 329 -16.70 -33.64 11.75
CA CYS A 329 -17.93 -33.91 12.54
C CYS A 329 -17.63 -34.58 13.89
N GLU A 330 -16.40 -34.98 14.18
CA GLU A 330 -16.00 -35.45 15.52
C GLU A 330 -16.17 -34.33 16.56
N PRO A 331 -16.38 -34.69 17.87
CA PRO A 331 -16.57 -33.66 18.89
C PRO A 331 -15.40 -32.68 18.96
N ALA A 332 -15.68 -31.39 18.74
CA ALA A 332 -14.66 -30.36 18.78
C ALA A 332 -14.31 -29.96 20.23
N PRO A 333 -13.03 -29.95 20.62
CA PRO A 333 -12.60 -29.50 21.92
C PRO A 333 -13.02 -28.04 22.19
N GLY A 334 -13.44 -27.76 23.44
CA GLY A 334 -13.76 -26.37 23.86
C GLY A 334 -15.20 -25.92 23.57
N LEU A 335 -16.03 -26.77 22.96
CA LEU A 335 -17.47 -26.54 22.91
C LEU A 335 -18.16 -27.11 24.17
N PRO A 336 -19.29 -26.50 24.60
CA PRO A 336 -20.09 -27.05 25.71
C PRO A 336 -20.55 -28.48 25.41
N ALA A 337 -20.65 -29.28 26.48
CA ALA A 337 -21.15 -30.64 26.37
C ALA A 337 -22.59 -30.67 25.80
N GLY A 338 -22.83 -31.45 24.75
CA GLY A 338 -24.12 -31.48 24.05
C GLY A 338 -24.30 -30.48 22.90
N SER A 339 -23.25 -29.68 22.59
CA SER A 339 -23.27 -28.83 21.37
C SER A 339 -23.40 -29.69 20.12
N PRO A 340 -24.12 -29.22 19.08
CA PRO A 340 -24.18 -29.91 17.79
C PRO A 340 -22.76 -30.04 17.21
N PRO A 341 -22.52 -31.11 16.39
CA PRO A 341 -21.23 -31.31 15.75
C PRO A 341 -20.90 -30.12 14.83
N VAL A 342 -19.61 -29.76 14.78
CA VAL A 342 -19.12 -28.81 13.82
C VAL A 342 -19.21 -29.42 12.43
N THR A 343 -19.80 -28.68 11.48
CA THR A 343 -19.87 -29.11 10.09
C THR A 343 -19.17 -28.14 9.18
N VAL A 344 -18.74 -28.62 8.02
CA VAL A 344 -18.11 -27.82 6.98
C VAL A 344 -18.75 -28.08 5.63
N SER A 345 -18.85 -27.01 4.83
CA SER A 345 -19.16 -27.09 3.41
C SER A 345 -17.89 -27.01 2.60
N ILE A 346 -17.77 -27.84 1.55
CA ILE A 346 -16.55 -27.92 0.75
C ILE A 346 -16.88 -27.83 -0.74
N GLY A 347 -16.16 -26.95 -1.44
CA GLY A 347 -16.17 -26.87 -2.90
C GLY A 347 -14.85 -27.34 -3.48
N VAL A 348 -14.89 -28.20 -4.50
CA VAL A 348 -13.72 -28.85 -5.09
C VAL A 348 -13.63 -28.52 -6.57
N ALA A 349 -12.41 -28.20 -7.05
CA ALA A 349 -12.12 -28.03 -8.47
C ALA A 349 -10.79 -28.69 -8.82
N ALA A 350 -10.60 -29.05 -10.09
CA ALA A 350 -9.35 -29.57 -10.60
C ALA A 350 -9.10 -29.10 -12.03
N VAL A 351 -7.84 -28.99 -12.40
CA VAL A 351 -7.39 -28.59 -13.73
C VAL A 351 -6.35 -29.56 -14.25
N ALA A 352 -6.47 -29.91 -15.54
CA ALA A 352 -5.48 -30.73 -16.24
C ALA A 352 -4.49 -29.84 -16.98
N GLY A 353 -3.19 -30.09 -16.84
CA GLY A 353 -2.16 -29.37 -17.59
C GLY A 353 -1.95 -27.89 -17.25
N GLY A 354 -2.60 -27.40 -16.22
CA GLY A 354 -2.44 -26.05 -15.66
C GLY A 354 -3.48 -25.04 -16.13
N CYS A 355 -4.11 -24.38 -15.17
CA CYS A 355 -4.84 -23.11 -15.36
C CYS A 355 -3.84 -21.94 -15.48
N GLU A 356 -4.32 -20.74 -15.84
CA GLU A 356 -3.49 -19.55 -15.94
C GLU A 356 -2.94 -19.12 -14.58
N GLY A 357 -3.66 -19.38 -13.46
CA GLY A 357 -3.21 -19.07 -12.12
C GLY A 357 -3.94 -19.85 -11.03
N ILE A 358 -3.45 -19.74 -9.80
CA ILE A 358 -4.09 -20.31 -8.61
C ILE A 358 -5.46 -19.67 -8.36
N ASP A 359 -5.62 -18.40 -8.72
CA ASP A 359 -6.86 -17.64 -8.52
C ASP A 359 -8.02 -18.25 -9.32
N ASP A 360 -7.75 -18.72 -10.55
CA ASP A 360 -8.78 -19.36 -11.39
C ASP A 360 -9.26 -20.69 -10.80
N LEU A 361 -8.32 -21.49 -10.26
CA LEU A 361 -8.65 -22.76 -9.62
C LEU A 361 -9.44 -22.54 -8.33
N ILE A 362 -9.04 -21.55 -7.53
CA ILE A 362 -9.75 -21.15 -6.31
C ILE A 362 -11.14 -20.62 -6.66
N ALA A 363 -11.30 -19.80 -7.70
CA ALA A 363 -12.61 -19.27 -8.11
C ALA A 363 -13.61 -20.40 -8.52
N GLN A 364 -13.13 -21.42 -9.21
CA GLN A 364 -13.94 -22.59 -9.55
C GLN A 364 -14.38 -23.37 -8.30
N ALA A 365 -13.46 -23.57 -7.35
CA ALA A 365 -13.76 -24.23 -6.07
C ALA A 365 -14.73 -23.38 -5.22
N ASP A 366 -14.60 -22.05 -5.24
CA ASP A 366 -15.52 -21.15 -4.53
C ASP A 366 -16.95 -21.23 -5.07
N HIS A 367 -17.11 -21.29 -6.40
CA HIS A 367 -18.41 -21.50 -7.01
C HIS A 367 -19.04 -22.85 -6.58
N ALA A 368 -18.24 -23.92 -6.50
CA ALA A 368 -18.71 -25.21 -6.00
C ALA A 368 -19.07 -25.15 -4.50
N LEU A 369 -18.32 -24.41 -3.68
CA LEU A 369 -18.62 -24.15 -2.27
C LEU A 369 -19.95 -23.40 -2.10
N TYR A 370 -20.18 -22.37 -2.92
CA TYR A 370 -21.45 -21.66 -2.94
C TYR A 370 -22.61 -22.61 -3.17
N ASN A 371 -22.49 -23.53 -4.14
CA ASN A 371 -23.52 -24.56 -4.43
C ASN A 371 -23.70 -25.55 -3.25
N ALA A 372 -22.61 -25.88 -2.52
CA ALA A 372 -22.69 -26.70 -1.32
C ALA A 372 -23.48 -26.01 -0.21
N LYS A 373 -23.23 -24.74 0.04
CA LYS A 373 -23.95 -23.94 1.04
C LYS A 373 -25.45 -23.81 0.70
N HIS A 374 -25.77 -23.53 -0.56
CA HIS A 374 -27.16 -23.39 -1.00
C HIS A 374 -27.96 -24.74 -1.02
N ALA A 375 -27.27 -25.86 -1.24
CA ALA A 375 -27.90 -27.17 -1.22
C ALA A 375 -28.19 -27.71 0.20
N GLY A 376 -27.93 -26.93 1.26
CA GLY A 376 -28.24 -27.28 2.65
C GLY A 376 -26.99 -27.59 3.51
N ARG A 377 -25.82 -27.08 3.13
CA ARG A 377 -24.54 -27.18 3.88
C ARG A 377 -24.08 -28.61 4.18
N ASN A 378 -23.06 -28.75 5.03
CA ASN A 378 -22.49 -30.01 5.47
C ASN A 378 -22.32 -31.03 4.32
N ARG A 379 -21.70 -30.61 3.23
CA ARG A 379 -21.47 -31.43 2.03
C ARG A 379 -20.34 -30.96 1.18
N THR A 380 -19.86 -31.87 0.35
CA THR A 380 -18.89 -31.59 -0.69
C THR A 380 -19.60 -31.41 -2.04
N ARG A 381 -19.21 -30.41 -2.81
CA ARG A 381 -19.60 -30.21 -4.21
C ARG A 381 -18.36 -30.05 -5.08
N VAL A 382 -18.46 -30.59 -6.30
CA VAL A 382 -17.40 -30.41 -7.32
C VAL A 382 -17.84 -29.34 -8.29
N ALA A 383 -16.87 -28.62 -8.84
CA ALA A 383 -17.12 -27.72 -9.95
C ALA A 383 -17.53 -28.51 -11.18
N ASP A 384 -18.57 -28.07 -11.85
CA ASP A 384 -18.97 -28.65 -13.16
C ASP A 384 -17.83 -28.37 -14.15
N GLU A 385 -17.54 -29.36 -15.03
CA GLU A 385 -16.54 -29.20 -16.08
C GLU A 385 -16.87 -27.99 -16.96
N ALA A 386 -15.96 -27.03 -16.96
CA ALA A 386 -15.80 -25.93 -17.92
C ALA A 386 -17.04 -25.06 -18.21
N ILE A 387 -17.28 -24.04 -17.40
CA ILE A 387 -17.82 -22.79 -17.94
C ILE A 387 -16.64 -21.98 -18.45
N PRO A 388 -16.57 -21.63 -19.76
CA PRO A 388 -15.59 -20.67 -20.26
C PRO A 388 -15.76 -19.34 -19.50
N PRO A 389 -14.71 -18.57 -19.25
CA PRO A 389 -14.83 -17.32 -18.56
C PRO A 389 -15.66 -16.33 -19.39
N GLU A 390 -16.95 -16.27 -19.17
CA GLU A 390 -17.72 -15.08 -19.50
C GLU A 390 -17.27 -13.97 -18.56
N ASN A 391 -16.72 -12.94 -19.17
CA ASN A 391 -16.41 -11.63 -18.63
C ASN A 391 -17.00 -11.33 -17.23
N THR A 392 -16.33 -11.72 -16.18
CA THR A 392 -16.62 -11.23 -14.85
C THR A 392 -15.62 -10.13 -14.54
N SER A 393 -15.87 -8.95 -15.14
CA SER A 393 -15.35 -7.70 -14.61
C SER A 393 -15.71 -7.60 -13.13
N LEU A 394 -14.68 -7.70 -12.28
CA LEU A 394 -14.56 -7.16 -10.93
C LEU A 394 -15.88 -6.69 -10.28
N ARG A 395 -16.62 -7.58 -9.65
CA ARG A 395 -17.44 -7.19 -8.51
C ARG A 395 -16.56 -7.18 -7.26
N VAL A 396 -15.89 -6.06 -7.09
CA VAL A 396 -15.38 -5.62 -5.79
C VAL A 396 -16.53 -5.76 -4.77
N ILE A 397 -16.24 -6.45 -3.71
CA ILE A 397 -17.07 -6.57 -2.52
C ILE A 397 -17.42 -5.17 -2.03
N GLN A 398 -18.55 -4.64 -2.44
CA GLN A 398 -19.22 -3.56 -1.72
C GLN A 398 -19.93 -4.21 -0.55
N GLY A 399 -19.37 -3.98 0.64
CA GLY A 399 -20.00 -4.32 1.89
C GLY A 399 -21.40 -3.74 1.94
N ARG A 400 -22.40 -4.59 2.01
CA ARG A 400 -23.76 -4.22 2.36
C ARG A 400 -23.77 -3.63 3.76
N ARG A 401 -23.86 -2.31 3.85
CA ARG A 401 -24.55 -1.63 4.92
C ARG A 401 -26.04 -1.56 4.50
N GLU A 402 -26.88 -2.32 5.12
CA GLU A 402 -28.30 -2.05 5.31
C GLU A 402 -28.61 -2.43 6.76
N VAL A 403 -28.83 -1.44 7.52
CA VAL A 403 -29.94 -0.87 8.28
C VAL A 403 -31.09 -1.88 8.51
N GLY A 404 -31.30 -2.12 9.80
CA GLY A 404 -32.43 -2.80 10.42
C GLY A 404 -32.13 -2.98 11.88
#